data_962968ea381a985d8e9e2f1077707c93
#
_entry.id   962968ea381a985d8e9e2f1077707c93
#
_cell.length_a   1.000
_cell.length_b   1.000
_cell.length_c   1.000
_cell.angle_alpha   90.00
_cell.angle_beta   90.00
_cell.angle_gamma   90.00
#
_symmetry.space_group_name_H-M   'P 1'
#
loop_
_entity.id
_entity.type
_entity.pdbx_description
1 polymer ?
#
loop_
_entity_poly.entity_id
_entity_poly.type
_entity_poly.pdbx_seq_one_letter_code
_entity_poly.pdbx_strand_id
1 'polypeptide(L)'
;MLNRVRTDKPLHSLEAEFAVQPLATAREIGLPDEWVQKLSQKNPTQRQVLTVVRVVGGTPASQVLQQGDLVLAIDGETMTQFREVERAAADRDTVKVTVWRGSSVQTLDVDTMQLPGVDIDRLVEWAGATLQSPHRAMSAQRGIPPVGVYVGYFSYGSPATRYGLYPGRRIVEVDGIPTPDLDAFLKAVTGRPDRASVRLKTITWNNAPEVITLKLDKHYFPAYELTHSPSGWERKALE
;
A
#
# COMPACT_ATOMS: atom_id res chain seq x y z
N MET A 1 -20.59 -6.05 -3.53
CA MET A 1 -19.81 -5.00 -2.86
C MET A 1 -20.68 -4.03 -2.05
N LEU A 2 -21.54 -3.23 -2.67
CA LEU A 2 -22.38 -2.23 -1.96
C LEU A 2 -23.22 -2.77 -0.78
N ASN A 3 -23.75 -3.99 -0.89
CA ASN A 3 -24.52 -4.60 0.20
C ASN A 3 -23.66 -4.98 1.43
N ARG A 4 -22.35 -5.23 1.24
CA ARG A 4 -21.44 -5.57 2.34
C ARG A 4 -21.04 -4.34 3.13
N VAL A 5 -20.73 -3.25 2.44
CA VAL A 5 -20.47 -1.95 3.09
C VAL A 5 -21.66 -1.51 3.94
N ARG A 6 -22.90 -1.79 3.47
CA ARG A 6 -24.12 -1.49 4.24
C ARG A 6 -24.36 -2.40 5.44
N THR A 7 -23.76 -3.58 5.46
CA THR A 7 -23.95 -4.60 6.52
C THR A 7 -22.75 -4.73 7.44
N ASP A 8 -21.77 -3.83 7.31
CA ASP A 8 -20.53 -3.78 8.10
C ASP A 8 -19.77 -5.11 8.13
N LYS A 9 -19.86 -5.86 7.01
CA LYS A 9 -19.12 -7.13 6.87
C LYS A 9 -17.70 -6.85 6.38
N PRO A 10 -16.70 -7.51 6.98
CA PRO A 10 -15.33 -7.39 6.51
C PRO A 10 -15.23 -7.77 5.03
N LEU A 11 -14.42 -7.04 4.30
CA LEU A 11 -14.12 -7.30 2.90
C LEU A 11 -12.67 -7.75 2.79
N HIS A 12 -12.44 -8.88 2.15
CA HIS A 12 -11.11 -9.39 1.87
C HIS A 12 -10.71 -9.12 0.42
N SER A 13 -9.42 -8.97 0.16
CA SER A 13 -8.85 -8.72 -1.17
C SER A 13 -7.49 -9.40 -1.30
N LEU A 14 -7.13 -9.74 -2.53
CA LEU A 14 -5.75 -10.16 -2.85
C LEU A 14 -4.78 -8.96 -2.92
N GLU A 15 -5.28 -7.73 -2.87
CA GLU A 15 -4.44 -6.53 -2.98
C GLU A 15 -3.53 -6.54 -4.22
N ALA A 16 -4.02 -7.10 -5.32
CA ALA A 16 -3.33 -7.18 -6.60
C ALA A 16 -4.08 -6.38 -7.67
N GLU A 17 -3.32 -5.74 -8.53
CA GLU A 17 -3.82 -5.06 -9.72
C GLU A 17 -3.66 -5.97 -10.93
N PHE A 18 -4.71 -6.06 -11.73
CA PHE A 18 -4.74 -6.91 -12.90
C PHE A 18 -4.98 -6.09 -14.17
N ALA A 19 -4.29 -6.46 -15.24
CA ALA A 19 -4.60 -6.03 -16.59
C ALA A 19 -5.25 -7.18 -17.38
N VAL A 20 -6.00 -6.81 -18.39
CA VAL A 20 -6.57 -7.76 -19.35
C VAL A 20 -5.57 -8.00 -20.47
N GLN A 21 -5.31 -9.26 -20.79
CA GLN A 21 -4.48 -9.67 -21.92
C GLN A 21 -5.29 -10.55 -22.89
N PRO A 22 -5.23 -10.30 -24.21
CA PRO A 22 -5.87 -11.17 -25.20
C PRO A 22 -5.32 -12.61 -25.13
N LEU A 23 -6.19 -13.61 -25.30
CA LEU A 23 -5.77 -15.03 -25.31
C LEU A 23 -4.79 -15.33 -26.46
N ALA A 24 -4.87 -14.62 -27.58
CA ALA A 24 -3.91 -14.75 -28.68
C ALA A 24 -2.47 -14.46 -28.18
N THR A 25 -2.27 -13.34 -27.49
CA THR A 25 -0.98 -12.97 -26.93
C THR A 25 -0.53 -13.94 -25.83
N ALA A 26 -1.46 -14.39 -24.99
CA ALA A 26 -1.13 -15.38 -23.95
C ALA A 26 -0.69 -16.72 -24.58
N ARG A 27 -1.26 -17.14 -25.70
CA ARG A 27 -0.87 -18.32 -26.45
C ARG A 27 0.52 -18.16 -27.08
N GLU A 28 0.83 -16.98 -27.65
CA GLU A 28 2.14 -16.67 -28.22
C GLU A 28 3.26 -16.79 -27.20
N ILE A 29 3.01 -16.42 -25.94
CA ILE A 29 3.98 -16.57 -24.84
C ILE A 29 3.98 -17.94 -24.19
N GLY A 30 3.21 -18.91 -24.73
CA GLY A 30 3.27 -20.33 -24.37
C GLY A 30 2.18 -20.84 -23.42
N LEU A 31 1.09 -20.07 -23.20
CA LEU A 31 -0.04 -20.58 -22.42
C LEU A 31 -0.59 -21.88 -23.06
N PRO A 32 -0.72 -23.00 -22.30
CA PRO A 32 -1.20 -24.27 -22.84
C PRO A 32 -2.58 -24.14 -23.50
N ASP A 33 -2.76 -24.83 -24.62
CA ASP A 33 -4.03 -24.82 -25.39
C ASP A 33 -5.25 -25.24 -24.54
N GLU A 34 -5.06 -26.13 -23.58
CA GLU A 34 -6.13 -26.50 -22.64
C GLU A 34 -6.68 -25.29 -21.87
N TRP A 35 -5.80 -24.41 -21.38
CA TRP A 35 -6.20 -23.19 -20.67
C TRP A 35 -6.76 -22.14 -21.61
N VAL A 36 -6.21 -22.02 -22.82
CA VAL A 36 -6.78 -21.15 -23.86
C VAL A 36 -8.23 -21.54 -24.15
N GLN A 37 -8.52 -22.84 -24.25
CA GLN A 37 -9.88 -23.34 -24.46
C GLN A 37 -10.80 -23.06 -23.28
N LYS A 38 -10.38 -23.37 -22.03
CA LYS A 38 -11.17 -23.10 -20.81
C LYS A 38 -11.52 -21.62 -20.68
N LEU A 39 -10.53 -20.74 -20.83
CA LEU A 39 -10.72 -19.28 -20.76
C LEU A 39 -11.63 -18.76 -21.89
N SER A 40 -11.45 -19.29 -23.11
CA SER A 40 -12.30 -18.93 -24.25
C SER A 40 -13.76 -19.39 -24.08
N GLN A 41 -13.99 -20.56 -23.49
CA GLN A 41 -15.33 -21.05 -23.16
C GLN A 41 -15.98 -20.24 -22.05
N LYS A 42 -15.22 -19.84 -21.02
CA LYS A 42 -15.70 -19.00 -19.90
C LYS A 42 -16.12 -17.61 -20.38
N ASN A 43 -15.37 -17.02 -21.33
CA ASN A 43 -15.67 -15.71 -21.90
C ASN A 43 -15.44 -15.68 -23.42
N PRO A 44 -16.38 -16.21 -24.22
CA PRO A 44 -16.22 -16.36 -25.66
C PRO A 44 -16.17 -15.02 -26.39
N THR A 45 -16.78 -13.98 -25.83
CA THR A 45 -16.84 -12.66 -26.46
C THR A 45 -15.53 -11.90 -26.31
N GLN A 46 -14.97 -11.83 -25.11
CA GLN A 46 -13.77 -11.03 -24.84
C GLN A 46 -12.47 -11.82 -25.06
N ARG A 47 -12.50 -13.15 -24.88
CA ARG A 47 -11.35 -14.05 -25.10
C ARG A 47 -10.06 -13.52 -24.49
N GLN A 48 -10.08 -13.39 -23.19
CA GLN A 48 -9.02 -12.72 -22.40
C GLN A 48 -8.60 -13.54 -21.19
N VAL A 49 -7.43 -13.21 -20.65
CA VAL A 49 -6.90 -13.66 -19.38
C VAL A 49 -6.47 -12.47 -18.56
N LEU A 50 -6.46 -12.59 -17.25
CA LEU A 50 -5.95 -11.57 -16.34
C LEU A 50 -4.45 -11.76 -16.11
N THR A 51 -3.70 -10.67 -16.20
CA THR A 51 -2.26 -10.62 -15.88
C THR A 51 -2.05 -9.78 -14.63
N VAL A 52 -1.28 -10.28 -13.68
CA VAL A 52 -0.87 -9.50 -12.50
C VAL A 52 0.07 -8.38 -12.96
N VAL A 53 -0.35 -7.14 -12.79
CA VAL A 53 0.45 -5.95 -13.09
C VAL A 53 1.30 -5.56 -11.89
N ARG A 54 0.69 -5.66 -10.69
CA ARG A 54 1.31 -5.24 -9.45
C ARG A 54 0.59 -5.88 -8.27
N VAL A 55 1.34 -6.13 -7.19
CA VAL A 55 0.79 -6.52 -5.89
C VAL A 55 1.15 -5.46 -4.88
N VAL A 56 0.23 -5.14 -3.98
CA VAL A 56 0.49 -4.14 -2.93
C VAL A 56 1.56 -4.66 -2.00
N GLY A 57 2.66 -3.93 -1.87
CA GLY A 57 3.79 -4.33 -1.06
C GLY A 57 3.43 -4.46 0.43
N GLY A 58 3.99 -5.49 1.08
CA GLY A 58 3.72 -5.79 2.50
C GLY A 58 2.43 -6.58 2.74
N THR A 59 1.69 -6.96 1.70
CA THR A 59 0.53 -7.86 1.81
C THR A 59 0.96 -9.33 1.71
N PRO A 60 0.17 -10.29 2.22
CA PRO A 60 0.45 -11.70 2.06
C PRO A 60 0.60 -12.11 0.59
N ALA A 61 -0.27 -11.63 -0.28
CA ALA A 61 -0.20 -11.89 -1.72
C ALA A 61 1.11 -11.44 -2.35
N SER A 62 1.77 -10.40 -1.83
CA SER A 62 3.05 -9.90 -2.35
C SER A 62 4.23 -10.86 -2.12
N GLN A 63 4.06 -11.87 -1.27
CA GLN A 63 5.06 -12.91 -1.04
C GLN A 63 4.91 -14.08 -2.03
N VAL A 64 3.76 -14.18 -2.69
CA VAL A 64 3.36 -15.36 -3.47
C VAL A 64 3.11 -15.03 -4.93
N LEU A 65 2.32 -13.98 -5.21
CA LEU A 65 2.03 -13.52 -6.58
C LEU A 65 3.16 -12.65 -7.11
N GLN A 66 3.40 -12.75 -8.41
CA GLN A 66 4.45 -12.00 -9.11
C GLN A 66 3.85 -11.21 -10.29
N GLN A 67 4.47 -10.08 -10.60
CA GLN A 67 4.15 -9.36 -11.82
C GLN A 67 4.38 -10.26 -13.04
N GLY A 68 3.41 -10.28 -13.95
CA GLY A 68 3.44 -11.10 -15.15
C GLY A 68 2.75 -12.45 -15.00
N ASP A 69 2.33 -12.86 -13.80
CA ASP A 69 1.49 -14.07 -13.64
C ASP A 69 0.21 -13.95 -14.46
N LEU A 70 -0.13 -14.95 -15.24
CA LEU A 70 -1.46 -15.06 -15.82
C LEU A 70 -2.37 -15.81 -14.86
N VAL A 71 -3.41 -15.16 -14.37
CA VAL A 71 -4.38 -15.77 -13.43
C VAL A 71 -5.38 -16.59 -14.22
N LEU A 72 -5.36 -17.90 -14.01
CA LEU A 72 -6.16 -18.87 -14.75
C LEU A 72 -7.43 -19.24 -14.01
N ALA A 73 -7.31 -19.49 -12.70
CA ALA A 73 -8.41 -19.92 -11.85
C ALA A 73 -8.21 -19.49 -10.39
N ILE A 74 -9.30 -19.40 -9.65
CA ILE A 74 -9.30 -19.30 -8.18
C ILE A 74 -10.20 -20.40 -7.64
N ASP A 75 -9.67 -21.20 -6.69
CA ASP A 75 -10.34 -22.38 -6.11
C ASP A 75 -10.91 -23.32 -7.17
N GLY A 76 -10.21 -23.47 -8.29
CA GLY A 76 -10.59 -24.30 -9.43
C GLY A 76 -11.58 -23.67 -10.40
N GLU A 77 -12.15 -22.51 -10.09
CA GLU A 77 -13.04 -21.78 -10.97
C GLU A 77 -12.25 -20.85 -11.92
N THR A 78 -12.45 -20.99 -13.23
CA THR A 78 -11.76 -20.18 -14.26
C THR A 78 -12.13 -18.70 -14.14
N MET A 79 -11.11 -17.82 -14.13
CA MET A 79 -11.26 -16.37 -14.00
C MET A 79 -10.88 -15.64 -15.30
N THR A 80 -11.72 -14.72 -15.72
CA THR A 80 -11.48 -13.90 -16.92
C THR A 80 -11.69 -12.40 -16.66
N GLN A 81 -12.27 -12.05 -15.51
CA GLN A 81 -12.60 -10.69 -15.14
C GLN A 81 -12.19 -10.38 -13.72
N PHE A 82 -11.73 -9.16 -13.49
CA PHE A 82 -11.36 -8.66 -12.17
C PHE A 82 -12.47 -8.85 -11.11
N ARG A 83 -13.72 -8.60 -11.48
CA ARG A 83 -14.86 -8.78 -10.56
C ARG A 83 -15.06 -10.22 -10.07
N GLU A 84 -14.63 -11.20 -10.85
CA GLU A 84 -14.69 -12.62 -10.44
C GLU A 84 -13.65 -12.89 -9.39
N VAL A 85 -12.43 -12.36 -9.56
CA VAL A 85 -11.34 -12.44 -8.58
C VAL A 85 -11.74 -11.81 -7.25
N GLU A 86 -12.28 -10.58 -7.29
CA GLU A 86 -12.74 -9.90 -6.07
C GLU A 86 -13.85 -10.66 -5.34
N ARG A 87 -14.78 -11.28 -6.08
CA ARG A 87 -15.84 -12.09 -5.46
C ARG A 87 -15.30 -13.36 -4.82
N ALA A 88 -14.35 -14.01 -5.47
CA ALA A 88 -13.75 -15.23 -4.96
C ALA A 88 -12.96 -14.98 -3.66
N ALA A 89 -12.28 -13.82 -3.56
CA ALA A 89 -11.50 -13.45 -2.39
C ALA A 89 -12.33 -12.85 -1.24
N ALA A 90 -13.49 -12.25 -1.54
CA ALA A 90 -14.20 -11.31 -0.66
C ALA A 90 -14.59 -11.83 0.75
N ASP A 91 -14.76 -13.14 0.92
CA ASP A 91 -15.22 -13.78 2.16
C ASP A 91 -14.25 -14.85 2.67
N ARG A 92 -13.03 -14.87 2.18
CA ARG A 92 -12.09 -15.96 2.46
C ARG A 92 -10.78 -15.40 2.98
N ASP A 93 -10.23 -16.08 3.99
CA ASP A 93 -8.92 -15.77 4.54
C ASP A 93 -7.79 -16.25 3.60
N THR A 94 -8.01 -17.37 2.90
CA THR A 94 -7.06 -17.94 1.94
C THR A 94 -7.81 -18.42 0.70
N VAL A 95 -7.19 -18.25 -0.48
CA VAL A 95 -7.68 -18.78 -1.76
C VAL A 95 -6.56 -19.50 -2.51
N LYS A 96 -6.93 -20.51 -3.30
CA LYS A 96 -6.00 -21.21 -4.20
C LYS A 96 -6.01 -20.52 -5.57
N VAL A 97 -4.94 -19.79 -5.86
CA VAL A 97 -4.79 -19.10 -7.16
C VAL A 97 -3.99 -19.98 -8.10
N THR A 98 -4.60 -20.39 -9.22
CA THR A 98 -3.89 -21.08 -10.29
C THR A 98 -3.37 -20.04 -11.27
N VAL A 99 -2.06 -20.03 -11.45
CA VAL A 99 -1.36 -19.10 -12.36
C VAL A 99 -0.54 -19.85 -13.39
N TRP A 100 -0.29 -19.21 -14.53
CA TRP A 100 0.76 -19.61 -15.45
C TRP A 100 1.95 -18.67 -15.25
N ARG A 101 3.10 -19.26 -14.91
CA ARG A 101 4.35 -18.55 -14.59
C ARG A 101 5.54 -19.36 -15.10
N GLY A 102 6.47 -18.71 -15.81
CA GLY A 102 7.73 -19.33 -16.22
C GLY A 102 7.54 -20.62 -17.01
N SER A 103 6.57 -20.67 -17.93
CA SER A 103 6.21 -21.84 -18.75
C SER A 103 5.59 -23.02 -18.00
N SER A 104 5.10 -22.81 -16.78
CA SER A 104 4.40 -23.84 -15.98
C SER A 104 3.11 -23.32 -15.36
N VAL A 105 2.15 -24.23 -15.18
CA VAL A 105 0.92 -23.96 -14.39
C VAL A 105 1.22 -24.30 -12.95
N GLN A 106 0.96 -23.36 -12.05
CA GLN A 106 1.20 -23.50 -10.61
C GLN A 106 -0.09 -23.16 -9.86
N THR A 107 -0.36 -23.86 -8.77
CA THR A 107 -1.44 -23.51 -7.84
C THR A 107 -0.81 -23.05 -6.54
N LEU A 108 -1.15 -21.85 -6.12
CA LEU A 108 -0.55 -21.15 -5.00
C LEU A 108 -1.62 -20.91 -3.94
N ASP A 109 -1.34 -21.22 -2.69
CA ASP A 109 -2.16 -20.79 -1.57
C ASP A 109 -1.82 -19.33 -1.27
N VAL A 110 -2.81 -18.45 -1.37
CA VAL A 110 -2.64 -17.01 -1.21
C VAL A 110 -3.57 -16.53 -0.12
N ASP A 111 -2.99 -16.05 0.98
CA ASP A 111 -3.76 -15.40 2.02
C ASP A 111 -4.25 -14.04 1.53
N THR A 112 -5.52 -13.77 1.81
CA THR A 112 -6.14 -12.50 1.50
C THR A 112 -5.87 -11.50 2.63
N MET A 113 -6.06 -10.24 2.33
CA MET A 113 -5.99 -9.18 3.33
C MET A 113 -7.38 -8.64 3.61
N GLN A 114 -7.78 -8.60 4.87
CA GLN A 114 -8.97 -7.88 5.28
C GLN A 114 -8.73 -6.38 5.06
N LEU A 115 -9.61 -5.74 4.28
CA LEU A 115 -9.53 -4.30 4.03
C LEU A 115 -10.01 -3.55 5.28
N PRO A 116 -9.17 -2.73 5.92
CA PRO A 116 -9.61 -1.89 7.00
C PRO A 116 -10.60 -0.86 6.43
N GLY A 117 -11.78 -0.77 7.02
CA GLY A 117 -12.77 0.25 6.69
C GLY A 117 -12.47 1.61 7.32
N VAL A 118 -11.29 1.77 7.92
CA VAL A 118 -10.87 2.98 8.62
C VAL A 118 -9.90 3.79 7.77
N ASP A 119 -10.14 5.08 7.78
CA ASP A 119 -9.26 6.09 7.20
C ASP A 119 -8.10 6.44 8.15
N ILE A 120 -7.50 7.60 7.95
CA ILE A 120 -6.44 8.13 8.80
C ILE A 120 -7.05 8.52 10.14
N ASP A 121 -6.60 7.86 11.20
CA ASP A 121 -7.06 8.05 12.58
C ASP A 121 -6.00 8.74 13.47
N ARG A 122 -4.79 8.93 12.94
CA ARG A 122 -3.66 9.49 13.69
C ARG A 122 -2.77 10.34 12.80
N LEU A 123 -2.49 11.56 13.26
CA LEU A 123 -1.62 12.54 12.60
C LEU A 123 -0.61 13.10 13.58
N VAL A 124 0.55 13.47 13.08
CA VAL A 124 1.56 14.20 13.86
C VAL A 124 1.95 15.48 13.11
N GLU A 125 1.76 16.61 13.75
CA GLU A 125 2.32 17.88 13.29
C GLU A 125 3.71 18.06 13.90
N TRP A 126 4.73 18.14 13.03
CA TRP A 126 6.10 18.28 13.47
C TRP A 126 6.92 19.08 12.46
N ALA A 127 7.64 20.11 12.97
CA ALA A 127 8.44 21.03 12.13
C ALA A 127 7.63 21.68 10.97
N GLY A 128 6.32 21.78 11.14
CA GLY A 128 5.39 22.29 10.12
C GLY A 128 5.06 21.30 9.02
N ALA A 129 5.34 20.03 9.18
CA ALA A 129 4.86 18.95 8.35
C ALA A 129 3.73 18.19 9.05
N THR A 130 2.70 17.80 8.28
CA THR A 130 1.68 16.85 8.71
C THR A 130 2.13 15.45 8.34
N LEU A 131 2.34 14.62 9.34
CA LEU A 131 2.89 13.28 9.24
C LEU A 131 1.84 12.25 9.63
N GLN A 132 1.89 11.08 8.96
CA GLN A 132 0.97 9.98 9.20
C GLN A 132 1.61 8.63 8.86
N SER A 133 0.97 7.54 9.22
CA SER A 133 1.31 6.24 8.68
C SER A 133 1.11 6.24 7.15
N PRO A 134 1.98 5.57 6.38
CA PRO A 134 1.78 5.45 4.95
C PRO A 134 0.42 4.80 4.66
N HIS A 135 -0.44 5.49 3.90
CA HIS A 135 -1.76 4.98 3.58
C HIS A 135 -1.71 3.93 2.45
N ARG A 136 -2.68 3.02 2.46
CA ARG A 136 -2.77 1.91 1.51
C ARG A 136 -2.72 2.34 0.04
N ALA A 137 -3.37 3.46 -0.31
CA ALA A 137 -3.36 3.95 -1.69
C ALA A 137 -1.94 4.28 -2.20
N MET A 138 -1.07 4.81 -1.34
CA MET A 138 0.35 5.04 -1.68
C MET A 138 1.07 3.72 -1.93
N SER A 139 0.89 2.73 -1.06
CA SER A 139 1.49 1.40 -1.20
C SER A 139 0.97 0.69 -2.46
N ALA A 140 -0.34 0.78 -2.73
CA ALA A 140 -0.96 0.22 -3.93
C ALA A 140 -0.40 0.84 -5.22
N GLN A 141 -0.26 2.18 -5.26
CA GLN A 141 0.27 2.87 -6.45
C GLN A 141 1.73 2.53 -6.77
N ARG A 142 2.52 2.17 -5.77
CA ARG A 142 3.96 1.96 -5.92
C ARG A 142 4.42 0.51 -5.76
N GLY A 143 3.55 -0.38 -5.29
CA GLY A 143 3.90 -1.77 -4.98
C GLY A 143 4.96 -1.87 -3.86
N ILE A 144 4.98 -0.91 -2.93
CA ILE A 144 5.98 -0.83 -1.86
C ILE A 144 5.33 -1.03 -0.49
N PRO A 145 6.07 -1.59 0.51
CA PRO A 145 5.55 -1.75 1.85
C PRO A 145 5.20 -0.41 2.50
N PRO A 146 4.13 -0.34 3.32
CA PRO A 146 3.74 0.87 4.06
C PRO A 146 4.63 1.10 5.30
N VAL A 147 5.93 1.21 5.09
CA VAL A 147 6.94 1.39 6.15
C VAL A 147 7.46 2.82 6.17
N GLY A 148 7.74 3.33 7.37
CA GLY A 148 8.18 4.70 7.61
C GLY A 148 7.04 5.64 7.96
N VAL A 149 7.34 6.93 8.01
CA VAL A 149 6.38 8.00 8.34
C VAL A 149 6.15 8.85 7.10
N TYR A 150 4.91 8.84 6.60
CA TYR A 150 4.54 9.53 5.37
C TYR A 150 4.30 11.02 5.63
N VAL A 151 4.87 11.87 4.77
CA VAL A 151 4.65 13.31 4.77
C VAL A 151 3.45 13.60 3.88
N GLY A 152 2.31 13.91 4.49
CA GLY A 152 1.06 14.22 3.78
C GLY A 152 0.95 15.66 3.32
N TYR A 153 1.43 16.59 4.16
CA TYR A 153 1.33 18.03 3.91
C TYR A 153 2.48 18.79 4.59
N PHE A 154 2.66 20.04 4.26
CA PHE A 154 3.54 20.98 4.94
C PHE A 154 2.97 22.41 4.97
N SER A 155 3.31 23.17 6.00
CA SER A 155 3.02 24.59 6.09
C SER A 155 4.10 25.42 5.41
N TYR A 156 3.72 26.39 4.58
CA TYR A 156 4.67 27.30 3.93
C TYR A 156 5.47 28.11 4.98
N GLY A 157 6.76 28.30 4.70
CA GLY A 157 7.67 29.01 5.59
C GLY A 157 8.16 28.19 6.80
N SER A 158 7.66 26.96 6.97
CA SER A 158 8.07 26.06 8.03
C SER A 158 9.49 25.50 7.84
N PRO A 159 10.08 24.93 8.90
CA PRO A 159 11.31 24.15 8.76
C PRO A 159 11.17 23.03 7.71
N ALA A 160 10.05 22.31 7.68
CA ALA A 160 9.80 21.29 6.65
C ALA A 160 10.02 21.84 5.23
N THR A 161 9.38 22.97 4.90
CA THR A 161 9.52 23.59 3.58
C THR A 161 10.93 24.05 3.29
N ARG A 162 11.57 24.73 4.27
CA ARG A 162 12.91 25.32 4.08
C ARG A 162 13.99 24.28 3.86
N TYR A 163 13.86 23.11 4.44
CA TYR A 163 14.87 22.05 4.39
C TYR A 163 14.47 20.87 3.51
N GLY A 164 13.40 20.98 2.74
CA GLY A 164 13.06 20.02 1.70
C GLY A 164 12.31 18.78 2.17
N LEU A 165 11.64 18.82 3.33
CA LEU A 165 10.74 17.75 3.76
C LEU A 165 9.37 17.92 3.07
N TYR A 166 9.28 17.48 1.83
CA TYR A 166 8.10 17.66 1.00
C TYR A 166 7.09 16.51 1.09
N PRO A 167 5.79 16.75 0.82
CA PRO A 167 4.77 15.72 0.69
C PRO A 167 5.18 14.62 -0.30
N GLY A 168 4.74 13.40 -0.03
CA GLY A 168 5.11 12.23 -0.81
C GLY A 168 6.39 11.54 -0.36
N ARG A 169 7.16 12.14 0.54
CA ARG A 169 8.32 11.50 1.16
C ARG A 169 7.89 10.60 2.33
N ARG A 170 8.72 9.61 2.63
CA ARG A 170 8.62 8.80 3.86
C ARG A 170 9.88 8.99 4.67
N ILE A 171 9.76 9.37 5.95
CA ILE A 171 10.87 9.39 6.90
C ILE A 171 11.07 7.96 7.38
N VAL A 172 12.28 7.44 7.25
CA VAL A 172 12.63 6.06 7.62
C VAL A 172 13.69 5.99 8.72
N GLU A 173 14.31 7.15 9.04
CA GLU A 173 15.33 7.24 10.08
C GLU A 173 15.43 8.68 10.61
N VAL A 174 15.65 8.83 11.91
CA VAL A 174 15.92 10.11 12.60
C VAL A 174 17.23 9.97 13.36
N ASP A 175 18.26 10.76 12.99
CA ASP A 175 19.60 10.76 13.60
C ASP A 175 20.25 9.37 13.73
N GLY A 176 20.06 8.50 12.74
CA GLY A 176 20.57 7.14 12.71
C GLY A 176 19.65 6.10 13.38
N ILE A 177 18.53 6.53 13.96
CA ILE A 177 17.55 5.64 14.60
C ILE A 177 16.45 5.30 13.56
N PRO A 178 16.24 4.02 13.23
CA PRO A 178 15.15 3.62 12.33
C PRO A 178 13.79 4.04 12.87
N THR A 179 12.93 4.56 11.97
CA THR A 179 11.56 4.98 12.27
C THR A 179 10.59 4.27 11.33
N PRO A 180 10.33 2.96 11.55
CA PRO A 180 9.45 2.16 10.71
C PRO A 180 7.98 2.60 10.78
N ASP A 181 7.58 3.29 11.82
CA ASP A 181 6.23 3.74 12.12
C ASP A 181 6.21 5.08 12.88
N LEU A 182 4.98 5.59 13.14
CA LEU A 182 4.78 6.83 13.90
C LEU A 182 5.26 6.75 15.34
N ASP A 183 5.16 5.59 16.00
CA ASP A 183 5.58 5.45 17.40
C ASP A 183 7.10 5.55 17.55
N ALA A 184 7.84 4.87 16.67
CA ALA A 184 9.29 4.97 16.60
C ALA A 184 9.74 6.40 16.28
N PHE A 185 9.03 7.07 15.36
CA PHE A 185 9.30 8.47 15.03
C PHE A 185 9.06 9.39 16.22
N LEU A 186 7.91 9.29 16.89
CA LEU A 186 7.57 10.10 18.06
C LEU A 186 8.61 9.92 19.16
N LYS A 187 9.01 8.67 19.44
CA LYS A 187 10.07 8.38 20.40
C LYS A 187 11.40 9.05 20.05
N ALA A 188 11.72 9.16 18.76
CA ALA A 188 12.97 9.77 18.29
C ALA A 188 12.95 11.30 18.34
N VAL A 189 11.77 11.95 18.23
CA VAL A 189 11.68 13.42 18.13
C VAL A 189 11.15 14.12 19.38
N THR A 190 10.47 13.41 20.29
CA THR A 190 9.95 13.98 21.55
C THR A 190 11.11 14.43 22.47
N GLY A 191 10.90 15.50 23.22
CA GLY A 191 11.89 16.06 24.16
C GLY A 191 13.03 16.83 23.50
N ARG A 192 13.02 17.02 22.18
CA ARG A 192 14.07 17.80 21.52
C ARG A 192 13.91 19.29 21.82
N PRO A 193 15.01 20.00 22.12
CA PRO A 193 14.94 21.44 22.40
C PRO A 193 14.58 22.24 21.14
N ASP A 194 14.06 23.45 21.32
CA ASP A 194 13.90 24.40 20.22
C ASP A 194 15.26 24.68 19.56
N ARG A 195 15.24 24.96 18.26
CA ARG A 195 16.43 25.18 17.42
C ARG A 195 17.36 23.99 17.27
N ALA A 196 17.02 22.80 17.80
CA ALA A 196 17.79 21.59 17.53
C ALA A 196 17.84 21.28 16.03
N SER A 197 19.00 20.79 15.58
CA SER A 197 19.15 20.23 14.24
C SER A 197 18.82 18.74 14.29
N VAL A 198 18.02 18.28 13.34
CA VAL A 198 17.57 16.88 13.25
C VAL A 198 17.88 16.36 11.85
N ARG A 199 18.62 15.29 11.76
CA ARG A 199 18.94 14.62 10.49
C ARG A 199 17.90 13.54 10.20
N LEU A 200 17.30 13.60 9.02
CA LEU A 200 16.30 12.64 8.56
C LEU A 200 16.83 11.90 7.34
N LYS A 201 16.70 10.58 7.34
CA LYS A 201 16.78 9.79 6.11
C LYS A 201 15.37 9.61 5.59
N THR A 202 15.16 10.04 4.37
CA THR A 202 13.84 9.98 3.71
C THR A 202 13.92 9.15 2.44
N ILE A 203 12.79 8.60 2.06
CA ILE A 203 12.60 7.95 0.76
C ILE A 203 11.62 8.82 -0.03
N THR A 204 12.03 9.25 -1.22
CA THR A 204 11.21 10.08 -2.09
C THR A 204 10.07 9.28 -2.72
N TRP A 205 9.14 9.98 -3.37
CA TRP A 205 8.06 9.34 -4.14
C TRP A 205 8.57 8.36 -5.23
N ASN A 206 9.75 8.60 -5.79
CA ASN A 206 10.39 7.73 -6.78
C ASN A 206 11.25 6.62 -6.13
N ASN A 207 11.08 6.37 -4.85
CA ASN A 207 11.80 5.38 -4.07
C ASN A 207 13.32 5.61 -3.97
N ALA A 208 13.77 6.85 -4.15
CA ALA A 208 15.17 7.23 -3.97
C ALA A 208 15.45 7.66 -2.51
N PRO A 209 16.52 7.18 -1.88
CA PRO A 209 16.91 7.62 -0.54
C PRO A 209 17.54 9.03 -0.60
N GLU A 210 17.17 9.88 0.33
CA GLU A 210 17.75 11.20 0.53
C GLU A 210 17.95 11.49 2.02
N VAL A 211 18.98 12.27 2.34
CA VAL A 211 19.26 12.74 3.70
C VAL A 211 19.07 14.24 3.75
N ILE A 212 18.27 14.71 4.67
CA ILE A 212 18.06 16.13 4.95
C ILE A 212 18.36 16.42 6.41
N THR A 213 18.83 17.63 6.70
CA THR A 213 18.97 18.10 8.07
C THR A 213 18.16 19.37 8.22
N LEU A 214 17.17 19.35 9.10
CA LEU A 214 16.34 20.49 9.39
C LEU A 214 16.61 21.04 10.80
N LYS A 215 16.38 22.33 10.97
CA LYS A 215 16.46 23.00 12.27
C LYS A 215 15.05 23.28 12.77
N LEU A 216 14.73 22.81 13.95
CA LEU A 216 13.41 23.00 14.56
C LEU A 216 13.12 24.46 14.84
N ASP A 217 11.84 24.82 14.78
CA ASP A 217 11.30 26.10 15.23
C ASP A 217 9.98 25.80 15.98
N LYS A 218 10.12 25.45 17.26
CA LYS A 218 8.97 25.06 18.09
C LYS A 218 8.09 26.24 18.49
N HIS A 219 8.61 27.46 18.39
CA HIS A 219 7.85 28.67 18.69
C HIS A 219 6.74 28.91 17.66
N TYR A 220 7.06 28.85 16.37
CA TYR A 220 6.10 29.06 15.29
C TYR A 220 5.45 27.77 14.78
N PHE A 221 6.14 26.64 14.94
CA PHE A 221 5.69 25.32 14.48
C PHE A 221 5.79 24.30 15.64
N PRO A 222 4.93 24.45 16.66
CA PRO A 222 4.88 23.52 17.77
C PRO A 222 4.48 22.12 17.31
N ALA A 223 5.06 21.11 17.94
CA ALA A 223 4.76 19.73 17.62
C ALA A 223 3.57 19.22 18.46
N TYR A 224 2.67 18.47 17.82
CA TYR A 224 1.54 17.83 18.50
C TYR A 224 1.06 16.60 17.74
N GLU A 225 0.42 15.73 18.46
CA GLU A 225 -0.27 14.56 17.94
C GLU A 225 -1.78 14.80 17.91
N LEU A 226 -2.43 14.34 16.85
CA LEU A 226 -3.87 14.29 16.70
C LEU A 226 -4.29 12.83 16.60
N THR A 227 -5.24 12.40 17.41
CA THR A 227 -5.80 11.04 17.38
C THR A 227 -7.31 11.15 17.25
N HIS A 228 -7.89 10.37 16.34
CA HIS A 228 -9.33 10.27 16.15
C HIS A 228 -9.92 9.22 17.08
N SER A 229 -11.00 9.59 17.75
CA SER A 229 -11.81 8.70 18.58
C SER A 229 -13.28 8.82 18.16
N PRO A 230 -14.21 7.99 18.65
CA PRO A 230 -15.64 8.16 18.40
C PRO A 230 -16.20 9.53 18.84
N SER A 231 -15.51 10.21 19.77
CA SER A 231 -15.86 11.58 20.22
C SER A 231 -15.27 12.69 19.34
N GLY A 232 -14.43 12.35 18.36
CA GLY A 232 -13.78 13.29 17.44
C GLY A 232 -12.25 13.29 17.56
N TRP A 233 -11.63 14.34 17.04
CA TRP A 233 -10.19 14.51 17.08
C TRP A 233 -9.70 15.10 18.39
N GLU A 234 -8.74 14.43 19.02
CA GLU A 234 -8.07 14.87 20.24
C GLU A 234 -6.65 15.33 19.90
N ARG A 235 -6.23 16.45 20.52
CA ARG A 235 -4.89 17.01 20.34
C ARG A 235 -4.04 16.86 21.60
N LYS A 236 -2.84 16.32 21.43
CA LYS A 236 -1.83 16.19 22.49
C LYS A 236 -0.54 16.88 22.07
N ALA A 237 -0.06 17.85 22.89
CA ALA A 237 1.25 18.48 22.66
C ALA A 237 2.38 17.47 22.82
N LEU A 238 3.42 17.60 21.98
CA LEU A 238 4.66 16.85 22.08
C LEU A 238 5.71 17.82 22.70
N GLU A 239 6.03 17.61 23.95
CA GLU A 239 7.02 18.40 24.69
C GLU A 239 8.48 18.02 24.30
#